data_40e447f66eaf1eba32176593b48c1d08
#
_entry.id   40e447f66eaf1eba32176593b48c1d08
#
_cell.length_a   1.000
_cell.length_b   1.000
_cell.length_c   1.000
_cell.angle_alpha   90.00
_cell.angle_beta   90.00
_cell.angle_gamma   90.00
#
_symmetry.space_group_name_H-M   'P 1'
#
loop_
_entity.id
_entity.type
_entity.pdbx_description
1 polymer ?
#
loop_
_entity_poly.entity_id
_entity_poly.type
_entity_poly.pdbx_seq_one_letter_code
_entity_poly.pdbx_strand_id
1 'polypeptide(L)'
;TGEALLAGMGELHLEITVYRIEEEQNIKVSVSPPIVVYREGVQGSNRGNAFEGKSPNRHNRFFFEIEALPGEVVNALRNGDLGDGPVRSSDAKETGNKFGELGMDKDLMRKIYAINGTNVLVNDTKGIQGLHETRELIIEAFNEVCKKGPIADEPVQGMFVRLTDAKLHE
;
A
#
# COMPACT_ATOMS: atom_id res chain seq x y z
N THR A 1 -4.72 -26.33 9.06
CA THR A 1 -6.16 -26.55 8.77
C THR A 1 -6.26 -26.76 7.26
N GLY A 2 -6.89 -27.85 6.83
CA GLY A 2 -7.01 -28.25 5.42
C GLY A 2 -8.11 -27.50 4.66
N GLU A 3 -8.36 -26.24 5.00
CA GLU A 3 -9.36 -25.40 4.35
C GLU A 3 -8.79 -24.75 3.09
N ALA A 4 -9.55 -24.80 1.99
CA ALA A 4 -9.24 -24.12 0.74
C ALA A 4 -10.05 -22.83 0.61
N LEU A 5 -9.44 -21.78 0.07
CA LEU A 5 -10.11 -20.52 -0.20
C LEU A 5 -10.62 -20.51 -1.63
N LEU A 6 -11.95 -20.31 -1.80
CA LEU A 6 -12.57 -20.10 -3.09
C LEU A 6 -12.90 -18.62 -3.27
N ALA A 7 -12.40 -18.01 -4.35
CA ALA A 7 -12.71 -16.63 -4.69
C ALA A 7 -13.57 -16.54 -5.95
N GLY A 8 -14.53 -15.62 -5.97
CA GLY A 8 -15.42 -15.41 -7.11
C GLY A 8 -15.85 -13.96 -7.26
N MET A 9 -16.44 -13.60 -8.39
CA MET A 9 -16.91 -12.24 -8.70
C MET A 9 -18.23 -11.88 -8.00
N GLY A 10 -18.85 -12.81 -7.28
CA GLY A 10 -20.09 -12.62 -6.55
C GLY A 10 -20.64 -13.94 -6.03
N GLU A 11 -21.69 -13.85 -5.20
CA GLU A 11 -22.30 -14.99 -4.52
C GLU A 11 -22.77 -16.08 -5.50
N LEU A 12 -23.49 -15.71 -6.55
CA LEU A 12 -23.95 -16.64 -7.58
C LEU A 12 -22.78 -17.37 -8.27
N HIS A 13 -21.67 -16.69 -8.53
CA HIS A 13 -20.50 -17.32 -9.13
C HIS A 13 -19.88 -18.36 -8.19
N LEU A 14 -19.84 -18.06 -6.90
CA LEU A 14 -19.35 -19.01 -5.89
C LEU A 14 -20.28 -20.22 -5.77
N GLU A 15 -21.60 -20.01 -5.71
CA GLU A 15 -22.59 -21.09 -5.66
C GLU A 15 -22.50 -22.03 -6.88
N ILE A 16 -22.42 -21.48 -8.09
CA ILE A 16 -22.27 -22.27 -9.32
C ILE A 16 -20.95 -23.05 -9.28
N THR A 17 -19.87 -22.45 -8.79
CA THR A 17 -18.58 -23.13 -8.71
C THR A 17 -18.61 -24.28 -7.71
N VAL A 18 -19.20 -24.08 -6.53
CA VAL A 18 -19.39 -25.13 -5.53
C VAL A 18 -20.24 -26.27 -6.10
N TYR A 19 -21.39 -25.93 -6.72
CA TYR A 19 -22.25 -26.93 -7.36
C TYR A 19 -21.50 -27.76 -8.40
N ARG A 20 -20.69 -27.15 -9.26
CA ARG A 20 -19.88 -27.86 -10.24
C ARG A 20 -18.83 -28.77 -9.61
N ILE A 21 -18.18 -28.33 -8.53
CA ILE A 21 -17.24 -29.19 -7.79
C ILE A 21 -17.96 -30.43 -7.25
N GLU A 22 -19.13 -30.27 -6.67
CA GLU A 22 -19.91 -31.39 -6.14
C GLU A 22 -20.36 -32.36 -7.25
N GLU A 23 -20.90 -31.86 -8.35
CA GLU A 23 -21.41 -32.67 -9.46
C GLU A 23 -20.28 -33.33 -10.30
N GLU A 24 -19.26 -32.54 -10.65
CA GLU A 24 -18.19 -33.04 -11.56
C GLU A 24 -17.19 -33.93 -10.83
N GLN A 25 -16.90 -33.64 -9.55
CA GLN A 25 -15.93 -34.42 -8.76
C GLN A 25 -16.57 -35.43 -7.81
N ASN A 26 -17.89 -35.44 -7.68
CA ASN A 26 -18.65 -36.26 -6.76
C ASN A 26 -18.15 -36.16 -5.29
N ILE A 27 -17.82 -34.90 -4.87
CA ILE A 27 -17.28 -34.57 -3.55
C ILE A 27 -18.29 -33.64 -2.86
N LYS A 28 -18.71 -33.98 -1.64
CA LYS A 28 -19.49 -33.02 -0.83
C LYS A 28 -18.58 -31.97 -0.23
N VAL A 29 -18.91 -30.69 -0.41
CA VAL A 29 -18.16 -29.54 0.10
C VAL A 29 -18.94 -28.86 1.20
N SER A 30 -18.27 -28.55 2.31
CA SER A 30 -18.83 -27.67 3.34
C SER A 30 -18.26 -26.26 3.13
N VAL A 31 -19.12 -25.30 2.90
CA VAL A 31 -18.71 -23.89 2.68
C VAL A 31 -19.12 -23.02 3.86
N SER A 32 -18.22 -22.10 4.23
CA SER A 32 -18.56 -21.01 5.15
C SER A 32 -19.34 -19.90 4.39
N PRO A 33 -20.08 -19.02 5.11
CA PRO A 33 -20.68 -17.86 4.47
C PRO A 33 -19.65 -17.05 3.68
N PRO A 34 -20.03 -16.53 2.49
CA PRO A 34 -19.11 -15.72 1.68
C PRO A 34 -18.73 -14.42 2.41
N ILE A 35 -17.47 -14.06 2.32
CA ILE A 35 -16.93 -12.82 2.86
C ILE A 35 -16.68 -11.86 1.71
N VAL A 36 -17.23 -10.66 1.77
CA VAL A 36 -16.93 -9.57 0.83
C VAL A 36 -15.64 -8.89 1.29
N VAL A 37 -14.63 -8.91 0.44
CA VAL A 37 -13.35 -8.23 0.73
C VAL A 37 -13.48 -6.77 0.34
N TYR A 38 -13.58 -5.91 1.34
CA TYR A 38 -13.53 -4.46 1.16
C TYR A 38 -12.09 -3.96 1.13
N ARG A 39 -11.90 -2.78 0.50
CA ARG A 39 -10.64 -2.05 0.46
C ARG A 39 -10.94 -0.58 0.70
N GLU A 40 -10.09 0.06 1.49
CA GLU A 40 -10.12 1.52 1.60
C GLU A 40 -9.33 2.12 0.43
N GLY A 41 -9.77 3.24 -0.08
CA GLY A 41 -9.11 3.95 -1.18
C GLY A 41 -8.96 5.43 -0.88
N VAL A 42 -7.94 6.05 -1.45
CA VAL A 42 -7.73 7.50 -1.37
C VAL A 42 -8.46 8.17 -2.52
N GLN A 43 -9.20 9.24 -2.22
CA GLN A 43 -9.80 10.12 -3.21
C GLN A 43 -9.20 11.51 -3.10
N GLY A 44 -8.70 12.03 -4.23
CA GLY A 44 -8.12 13.36 -4.28
C GLY A 44 -6.68 13.44 -3.78
N SER A 45 -6.28 14.62 -3.33
CA SER A 45 -4.92 14.94 -2.89
C SER A 45 -4.98 16.08 -1.86
N ASN A 46 -4.10 16.01 -0.86
CA ASN A 46 -3.85 17.13 0.05
C ASN A 46 -2.53 17.86 -0.25
N ARG A 47 -2.08 17.82 -1.50
CA ARG A 47 -0.84 18.44 -1.95
C ARG A 47 -0.78 19.93 -1.58
N GLY A 48 0.34 20.35 -0.97
CA GLY A 48 0.51 21.71 -0.46
C GLY A 48 -0.14 21.97 0.90
N ASN A 49 -0.78 20.96 1.51
CA ASN A 49 -1.43 21.06 2.81
C ASN A 49 -1.18 19.80 3.64
N ALA A 50 0.10 19.60 3.99
CA ALA A 50 0.57 18.39 4.66
C ALA A 50 -0.09 18.19 6.04
N PHE A 51 -0.41 16.94 6.36
CA PHE A 51 -0.87 16.53 7.69
C PHE A 51 0.30 16.30 8.63
N GLU A 52 0.18 16.76 9.85
CA GLU A 52 1.15 16.51 10.91
C GLU A 52 0.85 15.18 11.63
N GLY A 53 1.82 14.27 11.60
CA GLY A 53 1.86 13.09 12.45
C GLY A 53 2.90 13.27 13.57
N LYS A 54 2.62 12.71 14.74
CA LYS A 54 3.54 12.75 15.90
C LYS A 54 3.92 11.35 16.33
N SER A 55 5.18 11.18 16.76
CA SER A 55 5.58 9.94 17.44
C SER A 55 4.78 9.75 18.75
N PRO A 56 4.68 8.51 19.28
CA PRO A 56 3.94 8.24 20.52
C PRO A 56 4.37 9.11 21.71
N ASN A 57 5.67 9.39 21.81
CA ASN A 57 6.24 10.29 22.83
C ASN A 57 6.06 11.78 22.49
N ARG A 58 5.50 12.14 21.33
CA ARG A 58 5.25 13.50 20.81
C ARG A 58 6.50 14.37 20.61
N HIS A 59 7.70 13.80 20.68
CA HIS A 59 8.95 14.54 20.46
C HIS A 59 9.22 14.75 18.97
N ASN A 60 8.93 13.74 18.13
CA ASN A 60 9.12 13.83 16.71
C ASN A 60 7.82 14.17 15.99
N ARG A 61 7.91 15.01 14.96
CA ARG A 61 6.80 15.41 14.11
C ARG A 61 7.16 15.13 12.67
N PHE A 62 6.22 14.55 11.93
CA PHE A 62 6.36 14.22 10.52
C PHE A 62 5.22 14.85 9.75
N PHE A 63 5.51 15.33 8.55
CA PHE A 63 4.52 15.97 7.70
C PHE A 63 4.32 15.16 6.42
N PHE A 64 3.08 14.75 6.19
CA PHE A 64 2.74 13.89 5.09
C PHE A 64 1.75 14.53 4.13
N GLU A 65 1.99 14.33 2.85
CA GLU A 65 1.00 14.53 1.82
C GLU A 65 0.58 13.18 1.25
N ILE A 66 -0.72 13.03 1.00
CA ILE A 66 -1.35 11.79 0.55
C ILE A 66 -2.18 12.10 -0.67
N GLU A 67 -2.04 11.28 -1.70
CA GLU A 67 -2.82 11.38 -2.92
C GLU A 67 -3.12 10.00 -3.52
N ALA A 68 -4.12 9.94 -4.38
CA ALA A 68 -4.43 8.73 -5.12
C ALA A 68 -3.36 8.46 -6.18
N LEU A 69 -2.91 7.22 -6.29
CA LEU A 69 -2.05 6.77 -7.39
C LEU A 69 -2.82 6.71 -8.71
N PRO A 70 -2.18 7.03 -9.85
CA PRO A 70 -2.75 6.79 -11.17
C PRO A 70 -3.10 5.30 -11.38
N GLY A 71 -4.20 5.03 -12.07
CA GLY A 71 -4.69 3.67 -12.27
C GLY A 71 -3.69 2.74 -12.95
N GLU A 72 -2.89 3.24 -13.88
CA GLU A 72 -1.83 2.47 -14.56
C GLU A 72 -0.75 2.03 -13.57
N VAL A 73 -0.35 2.90 -12.64
CA VAL A 73 0.61 2.57 -11.58
C VAL A 73 0.03 1.53 -10.62
N VAL A 74 -1.23 1.69 -10.21
CA VAL A 74 -1.92 0.70 -9.36
C VAL A 74 -1.98 -0.68 -10.03
N ASN A 75 -2.24 -0.73 -11.33
CA ASN A 75 -2.26 -1.98 -12.09
C ASN A 75 -0.87 -2.63 -12.18
N ALA A 76 0.17 -1.85 -12.45
CA ALA A 76 1.55 -2.34 -12.49
C ALA A 76 2.00 -2.87 -11.11
N LEU A 77 1.65 -2.18 -10.02
CA LEU A 77 1.88 -2.66 -8.66
C LEU A 77 1.16 -3.97 -8.37
N ARG A 78 -0.11 -4.08 -8.77
CA ARG A 78 -0.91 -5.30 -8.59
C ARG A 78 -0.35 -6.49 -9.35
N ASN A 79 0.23 -6.26 -10.53
CA ASN A 79 0.87 -7.30 -11.33
C ASN A 79 2.26 -7.70 -10.80
N GLY A 80 2.85 -6.93 -9.86
CA GLY A 80 4.18 -7.17 -9.32
C GLY A 80 5.33 -6.59 -10.16
N ASP A 81 5.05 -5.80 -11.19
CA ASP A 81 6.04 -5.24 -12.13
C ASP A 81 7.02 -4.28 -11.44
N LEU A 82 6.57 -3.64 -10.36
CA LEU A 82 7.30 -2.62 -9.61
C LEU A 82 7.95 -3.14 -8.31
N GLY A 83 7.72 -4.41 -7.98
CA GLY A 83 8.17 -5.02 -6.74
C GLY A 83 7.28 -4.74 -5.54
N ASP A 84 7.70 -5.20 -4.35
CA ASP A 84 6.99 -5.03 -3.08
C ASP A 84 7.99 -4.99 -1.93
N GLY A 85 7.64 -4.34 -0.82
CA GLY A 85 8.45 -4.21 0.38
C GLY A 85 9.34 -2.96 0.42
N PRO A 86 10.28 -2.90 1.41
CA PRO A 86 11.23 -1.81 1.54
C PRO A 86 12.19 -1.75 0.34
N VAL A 87 12.34 -0.57 -0.26
CA VAL A 87 13.24 -0.36 -1.40
C VAL A 87 14.63 0.06 -0.90
N ARG A 88 15.66 -0.71 -1.27
CA ARG A 88 17.05 -0.38 -0.91
C ARG A 88 17.54 0.82 -1.72
N SER A 89 18.48 1.58 -1.18
CA SER A 89 19.07 2.72 -1.87
C SER A 89 19.77 2.34 -3.18
N SER A 90 20.32 1.11 -3.26
CA SER A 90 20.88 0.55 -4.49
C SER A 90 19.85 0.42 -5.61
N ASP A 91 18.63 0.06 -5.27
CA ASP A 91 17.56 -0.32 -6.20
C ASP A 91 16.64 0.88 -6.53
N ALA A 92 16.76 1.95 -5.74
CA ALA A 92 15.91 3.14 -5.85
C ALA A 92 15.97 3.82 -7.24
N LYS A 93 17.12 3.78 -7.89
CA LYS A 93 17.30 4.35 -9.26
C LYS A 93 16.53 3.53 -10.29
N GLU A 94 16.62 2.22 -10.24
CA GLU A 94 15.91 1.33 -11.16
C GLU A 94 14.39 1.42 -10.93
N THR A 95 13.98 1.32 -9.67
CA THR A 95 12.58 1.47 -9.27
C THR A 95 12.02 2.81 -9.73
N GLY A 96 12.74 3.92 -9.50
CA GLY A 96 12.33 5.25 -9.94
C GLY A 96 12.18 5.37 -11.47
N ASN A 97 13.01 4.69 -12.24
CA ASN A 97 12.89 4.66 -13.69
C ASN A 97 11.61 3.92 -14.13
N LYS A 98 11.30 2.77 -13.54
CA LYS A 98 10.09 2.01 -13.82
C LYS A 98 8.82 2.84 -13.56
N PHE A 99 8.76 3.53 -12.42
CA PHE A 99 7.66 4.45 -12.13
C PHE A 99 7.59 5.63 -13.12
N GLY A 100 8.76 6.12 -13.56
CA GLY A 100 8.82 7.19 -14.55
C GLY A 100 8.30 6.80 -15.94
N GLU A 101 8.41 5.53 -16.33
CA GLU A 101 7.82 5.00 -17.56
C GLU A 101 6.28 5.01 -17.51
N LEU A 102 5.72 4.97 -16.30
CA LEU A 102 4.28 5.08 -16.04
C LEU A 102 3.83 6.53 -15.77
N GLY A 103 4.66 7.53 -16.10
CA GLY A 103 4.31 8.95 -16.00
C GLY A 103 4.52 9.59 -14.62
N MET A 104 5.09 8.88 -13.64
CA MET A 104 5.45 9.46 -12.35
C MET A 104 6.75 10.28 -12.46
N ASP A 105 6.93 11.23 -11.55
CA ASP A 105 8.18 11.99 -11.43
C ASP A 105 9.35 11.07 -11.04
N LYS A 106 10.30 10.88 -11.96
CA LYS A 106 11.45 9.99 -11.76
C LYS A 106 12.33 10.39 -10.57
N ASP A 107 12.55 11.68 -10.38
CA ASP A 107 13.44 12.17 -9.33
C ASP A 107 12.81 12.02 -7.96
N LEU A 108 11.50 12.20 -7.87
CA LEU A 108 10.74 11.90 -6.67
C LEU A 108 10.72 10.39 -6.39
N MET A 109 10.46 9.56 -7.41
CA MET A 109 10.40 8.10 -7.25
C MET A 109 11.74 7.43 -6.95
N ARG A 110 12.87 8.10 -7.21
CA ARG A 110 14.20 7.66 -6.74
C ARG A 110 14.39 7.80 -5.23
N LYS A 111 13.49 8.49 -4.56
CA LYS A 111 13.48 8.67 -3.10
C LYS A 111 12.48 7.73 -2.41
N ILE A 112 12.07 6.68 -3.10
CA ILE A 112 11.11 5.69 -2.59
C ILE A 112 11.67 4.98 -1.36
N TYR A 113 10.84 4.84 -0.33
CA TYR A 113 11.16 4.12 0.89
C TYR A 113 10.61 2.70 0.87
N ALA A 114 9.34 2.56 0.50
CA ALA A 114 8.67 1.27 0.48
C ALA A 114 7.48 1.23 -0.48
N ILE A 115 7.18 0.02 -0.92
CA ILE A 115 5.96 -0.37 -1.60
C ILE A 115 5.25 -1.38 -0.70
N ASN A 116 3.93 -1.26 -0.54
CA ASN A 116 3.12 -2.23 0.15
C ASN A 116 1.86 -2.51 -0.68
N GLY A 117 1.83 -3.63 -1.37
CA GLY A 117 0.80 -3.96 -2.34
C GLY A 117 0.67 -2.89 -3.42
N THR A 118 -0.43 -2.14 -3.40
CA THR A 118 -0.68 -1.03 -4.35
C THR A 118 -0.44 0.36 -3.73
N ASN A 119 0.31 0.44 -2.62
CA ASN A 119 0.60 1.68 -1.92
C ASN A 119 2.08 2.00 -1.97
N VAL A 120 2.44 3.27 -2.03
CA VAL A 120 3.82 3.74 -2.19
C VAL A 120 4.14 4.84 -1.19
N LEU A 121 5.31 4.72 -0.55
CA LEU A 121 5.87 5.72 0.37
C LEU A 121 7.17 6.29 -0.20
N VAL A 122 7.27 7.61 -0.31
CA VAL A 122 8.49 8.32 -0.73
C VAL A 122 8.94 9.33 0.32
N ASN A 123 10.26 9.56 0.38
CA ASN A 123 10.86 10.62 1.19
C ASN A 123 11.15 11.84 0.31
N ASP A 124 10.31 12.86 0.38
CA ASP A 124 10.49 14.12 -0.33
C ASP A 124 11.03 15.25 0.58
N THR A 125 11.59 14.89 1.71
CA THR A 125 12.22 15.87 2.62
C THR A 125 13.50 16.43 2.03
N LYS A 126 13.91 17.60 2.52
CA LYS A 126 15.16 18.25 2.12
C LYS A 126 16.06 18.45 3.35
N GLY A 127 17.18 17.68 3.38
CA GLY A 127 18.28 17.94 4.31
C GLY A 127 17.96 17.80 5.80
N ILE A 128 17.08 16.87 6.17
CA ILE A 128 16.75 16.61 7.57
C ILE A 128 17.80 15.69 8.18
N GLN A 129 18.51 16.19 9.18
CA GLN A 129 19.52 15.44 9.91
C GLN A 129 18.85 14.36 10.78
N GLY A 130 19.45 13.16 10.86
CA GLY A 130 18.92 12.06 11.67
C GLY A 130 17.69 11.32 11.10
N LEU A 131 17.11 11.78 9.99
CA LEU A 131 15.92 11.13 9.43
C LEU A 131 16.14 9.66 9.03
N HIS A 132 17.37 9.31 8.65
CA HIS A 132 17.71 7.92 8.29
C HIS A 132 17.54 6.93 9.44
N GLU A 133 17.70 7.38 10.69
CA GLU A 133 17.52 6.57 11.89
C GLU A 133 16.04 6.22 12.14
N THR A 134 15.13 7.07 11.67
CA THR A 134 13.68 6.88 11.82
C THR A 134 13.05 6.17 10.63
N ARG A 135 13.84 5.86 9.58
CA ARG A 135 13.33 5.30 8.31
C ARG A 135 12.52 4.02 8.51
N GLU A 136 13.03 3.10 9.30
CA GLU A 136 12.37 1.80 9.54
C GLU A 136 11.05 1.98 10.28
N LEU A 137 11.02 2.85 11.28
CA LEU A 137 9.78 3.16 12.02
C LEU A 137 8.71 3.81 11.12
N ILE A 138 9.12 4.67 10.19
CA ILE A 138 8.20 5.28 9.22
C ILE A 138 7.64 4.23 8.27
N ILE A 139 8.48 3.29 7.79
CA ILE A 139 8.04 2.19 6.93
C ILE A 139 7.10 1.25 7.69
N GLU A 140 7.39 0.94 8.95
CA GLU A 140 6.53 0.10 9.79
C GLU A 140 5.14 0.74 9.98
N ALA A 141 5.09 2.01 10.36
CA ALA A 141 3.84 2.75 10.50
C ALA A 141 3.04 2.81 9.17
N PHE A 142 3.73 3.01 8.04
CA PHE A 142 3.11 2.95 6.72
C PHE A 142 2.51 1.57 6.45
N ASN A 143 3.23 0.49 6.75
CA ASN A 143 2.76 -0.86 6.56
C ASN A 143 1.56 -1.20 7.44
N GLU A 144 1.50 -0.68 8.67
CA GLU A 144 0.34 -0.84 9.54
C GLU A 144 -0.91 -0.19 8.95
N VAL A 145 -0.79 1.05 8.48
CA VAL A 145 -1.90 1.75 7.82
C VAL A 145 -2.33 1.04 6.53
N CYS A 146 -1.39 0.52 5.74
CA CYS A 146 -1.72 -0.24 4.53
C CYS A 146 -2.53 -1.50 4.83
N LYS A 147 -2.27 -2.17 5.95
CA LYS A 147 -3.00 -3.37 6.38
C LYS A 147 -4.36 -3.06 6.96
N LYS A 148 -4.45 -1.95 7.68
CA LYS A 148 -5.61 -1.58 8.49
C LYS A 148 -5.85 -0.08 8.35
N GLY A 149 -6.70 0.27 7.40
CA GLY A 149 -7.04 1.66 7.13
C GLY A 149 -7.88 2.30 8.25
N PRO A 150 -7.88 3.62 8.33
CA PRO A 150 -8.47 4.35 9.47
C PRO A 150 -10.00 4.46 9.45
N ILE A 151 -10.68 4.06 8.38
CA ILE A 151 -12.12 4.25 8.23
C ILE A 151 -12.89 3.00 8.63
N ALA A 152 -12.50 1.84 8.12
CA ALA A 152 -13.22 0.59 8.28
C ALA A 152 -12.31 -0.57 8.73
N ASP A 153 -11.08 -0.28 9.12
CA ASP A 153 -10.07 -1.29 9.46
C ASP A 153 -9.74 -2.25 8.29
N GLU A 154 -10.06 -1.86 7.06
CA GLU A 154 -9.83 -2.66 5.86
C GLU A 154 -8.52 -2.27 5.18
N PRO A 155 -7.87 -3.18 4.43
CA PRO A 155 -6.63 -2.87 3.74
C PRO A 155 -6.77 -1.70 2.76
N VAL A 156 -5.77 -0.82 2.74
CA VAL A 156 -5.74 0.36 1.86
C VAL A 156 -5.16 0.01 0.50
N GLN A 157 -5.67 0.62 -0.57
CA GLN A 157 -5.18 0.48 -1.93
C GLN A 157 -5.03 1.82 -2.64
N GLY A 158 -4.04 1.89 -3.54
CA GLY A 158 -3.86 3.03 -4.44
C GLY A 158 -3.42 4.32 -3.75
N MET A 159 -2.73 4.22 -2.60
CA MET A 159 -2.27 5.35 -1.81
C MET A 159 -0.83 5.72 -2.15
N PHE A 160 -0.60 7.00 -2.46
CA PHE A 160 0.72 7.58 -2.58
C PHE A 160 0.98 8.51 -1.41
N VAL A 161 1.97 8.18 -0.59
CA VAL A 161 2.35 8.92 0.61
C VAL A 161 3.70 9.58 0.38
N ARG A 162 3.77 10.89 0.57
CA ARG A 162 5.00 11.68 0.55
C ARG A 162 5.30 12.21 1.95
N LEU A 163 6.45 11.86 2.49
CA LEU A 163 7.01 12.53 3.65
C LEU A 163 7.67 13.82 3.17
N THR A 164 7.06 14.97 3.44
CA THR A 164 7.50 16.26 2.92
C THR A 164 8.42 17.02 3.88
N ASP A 165 8.25 16.82 5.18
CA ASP A 165 9.08 17.45 6.23
C ASP A 165 9.08 16.60 7.50
N ALA A 166 10.08 16.79 8.36
CA ALA A 166 10.12 16.21 9.69
C ALA A 166 10.86 17.16 10.68
N LYS A 167 10.41 17.15 11.92
CA LYS A 167 11.08 17.81 13.05
C LYS A 167 11.42 16.74 14.07
N LEU A 168 12.68 16.40 14.13
CA LEU A 168 13.22 15.39 15.04
C LEU A 168 13.75 16.09 16.30
N HIS A 169 13.56 15.46 17.44
CA HIS A 169 14.11 15.89 18.70
C HIS A 169 15.41 15.12 18.94
N GLU A 170 16.48 15.84 19.24
CA GLU A 170 17.75 15.25 19.65
C GLU A 170 17.67 14.67 21.07
#